data_83bf384fec7cf13e46db6c0024bcac58
#
_entry.id   83bf384fec7cf13e46db6c0024bcac58
#
_cell.length_a   1.000
_cell.length_b   1.000
_cell.length_c   1.000
_cell.angle_alpha   90.00
_cell.angle_beta   90.00
_cell.angle_gamma   90.00
#
_symmetry.space_group_name_H-M   'P 1'
#
loop_
_entity.id
_entity.type
_entity.pdbx_description
1 polymer ?
#
loop_
_entity_poly.entity_id
_entity_poly.type
_entity_poly.pdbx_seq_one_letter_code
_entity_poly.pdbx_strand_id
1 'polypeptide(L)'
;MNTPDLQSALYDANKERALIYLDIFREIRKRHGEQEAIDILRTALETRGRAFGKSLKSFAPGNFRGLCDAFAYAAGGEMWDPQEVRCDNETLELKMHKCPLKEAWQSEGVTDQELGLLLYCASAMDVGTMDEAGFDLKIQTWQPGEEGCCSLKITERTKLD
;
A
#
# COMPACT_ATOMS: atom_id res chain seq x y z
N MET A 1 -13.16 24.88 -2.55
CA MET A 1 -13.47 23.45 -2.77
C MET A 1 -14.02 22.88 -1.47
N ASN A 2 -15.18 22.27 -1.48
CA ASN A 2 -15.74 21.64 -0.28
C ASN A 2 -14.98 20.37 0.06
N THR A 3 -14.87 20.00 1.34
CA THR A 3 -14.16 18.79 1.80
C THR A 3 -14.56 17.52 1.03
N PRO A 4 -15.85 17.26 0.70
CA PRO A 4 -16.24 16.12 -0.13
C PRO A 4 -15.60 16.10 -1.51
N ASP A 5 -15.44 17.27 -2.14
CA ASP A 5 -14.84 17.40 -3.47
C ASP A 5 -13.35 17.04 -3.44
N LEU A 6 -12.64 17.40 -2.37
CA LEU A 6 -11.23 17.06 -2.22
C LEU A 6 -11.02 15.55 -2.01
N GLN A 7 -11.84 14.91 -1.21
CA GLN A 7 -11.75 13.46 -1.01
C GLN A 7 -12.04 12.69 -2.30
N SER A 8 -13.07 13.09 -3.04
CA SER A 8 -13.37 12.51 -4.34
C SER A 8 -12.21 12.69 -5.32
N ALA A 9 -11.65 13.90 -5.39
CA ALA A 9 -10.51 14.19 -6.27
C ALA A 9 -9.27 13.38 -5.91
N LEU A 10 -8.99 13.17 -4.61
CA LEU A 10 -7.89 12.31 -4.15
C LEU A 10 -8.14 10.84 -4.51
N TYR A 11 -9.38 10.38 -4.38
CA TYR A 11 -9.77 9.02 -4.74
C TYR A 11 -9.56 8.78 -6.23
N ASP A 12 -10.05 9.68 -7.08
CA ASP A 12 -9.91 9.61 -8.53
C ASP A 12 -8.44 9.70 -8.97
N ALA A 13 -7.65 10.57 -8.34
CA ALA A 13 -6.20 10.66 -8.61
C ALA A 13 -5.47 9.35 -8.30
N ASN A 14 -5.89 8.61 -7.25
CA ASN A 14 -5.33 7.30 -6.95
C ASN A 14 -5.76 6.24 -7.97
N LYS A 15 -6.98 6.31 -8.50
CA LYS A 15 -7.43 5.46 -9.60
C LYS A 15 -6.62 5.69 -10.87
N GLU A 16 -6.43 6.95 -11.26
CA GLU A 16 -5.59 7.30 -12.42
C GLU A 16 -4.14 6.80 -12.24
N ARG A 17 -3.58 6.95 -11.04
CA ARG A 17 -2.26 6.39 -10.73
C ARG A 17 -2.22 4.88 -10.92
N ALA A 18 -3.26 4.17 -10.53
CA ALA A 18 -3.36 2.73 -10.72
C ALA A 18 -3.37 2.32 -12.19
N LEU A 19 -4.08 3.07 -13.04
CA LEU A 19 -4.12 2.82 -14.48
C LEU A 19 -2.75 3.02 -15.12
N ILE A 20 -1.99 4.03 -14.70
CA ILE A 20 -0.60 4.23 -15.14
C ILE A 20 0.27 3.03 -14.72
N TYR A 21 0.11 2.48 -13.51
CA TYR A 21 0.85 1.28 -13.10
C TYR A 21 0.50 0.07 -13.96
N LEU A 22 -0.78 -0.09 -14.30
CA LEU A 22 -1.24 -1.18 -15.17
C LEU A 22 -0.60 -1.10 -16.56
N ASP A 23 -0.63 0.08 -17.18
CA ASP A 23 -0.08 0.29 -18.51
C ASP A 23 1.44 0.07 -18.53
N ILE A 24 2.16 0.58 -17.52
CA ILE A 24 3.61 0.35 -17.37
C ILE A 24 3.90 -1.13 -17.17
N PHE A 25 3.16 -1.79 -16.27
CA PHE A 25 3.33 -3.22 -16.01
C PHE A 25 3.14 -4.06 -17.28
N ARG A 26 2.07 -3.81 -18.01
CA ARG A 26 1.75 -4.53 -19.25
C ARG A 26 2.78 -4.29 -20.35
N GLU A 27 3.28 -3.07 -20.48
CA GLU A 27 4.29 -2.76 -21.50
C GLU A 27 5.64 -3.40 -21.17
N ILE A 28 6.06 -3.39 -19.90
CA ILE A 28 7.28 -4.09 -19.49
C ILE A 28 7.12 -5.60 -19.67
N ARG A 29 5.99 -6.16 -19.22
CA ARG A 29 5.68 -7.60 -19.38
C ARG A 29 5.75 -8.05 -20.83
N LYS A 30 5.20 -7.24 -21.74
CA LYS A 30 5.23 -7.50 -23.19
C LYS A 30 6.64 -7.55 -23.76
N ARG A 31 7.53 -6.68 -23.29
CA ARG A 31 8.90 -6.54 -23.82
C ARG A 31 9.90 -7.49 -23.15
N HIS A 32 9.76 -7.72 -21.86
CA HIS A 32 10.78 -8.33 -21.02
C HIS A 32 10.30 -9.52 -20.20
N GLY A 33 8.99 -9.82 -20.23
CA GLY A 33 8.39 -10.89 -19.46
C GLY A 33 7.84 -10.45 -18.10
N GLU A 34 7.04 -11.34 -17.50
CA GLU A 34 6.28 -11.04 -16.28
C GLU A 34 7.18 -10.79 -15.07
N GLN A 35 8.21 -11.60 -14.88
CA GLN A 35 9.11 -11.44 -13.72
C GLN A 35 9.81 -10.08 -13.73
N GLU A 36 10.31 -9.66 -14.88
CA GLU A 36 10.95 -8.35 -15.02
C GLU A 36 9.95 -7.20 -14.77
N ALA A 37 8.70 -7.35 -15.22
CA ALA A 37 7.66 -6.36 -14.93
C ALA A 37 7.38 -6.24 -13.43
N ILE A 38 7.32 -7.37 -12.72
CA ILE A 38 7.16 -7.41 -11.26
C ILE A 38 8.34 -6.72 -10.58
N ASP A 39 9.55 -7.09 -10.93
CA ASP A 39 10.78 -6.62 -10.27
C ASP A 39 10.97 -5.10 -10.46
N ILE A 40 10.77 -4.60 -11.67
CA ILE A 40 10.87 -3.17 -11.97
C ILE A 40 9.80 -2.37 -11.23
N LEU A 41 8.53 -2.79 -11.30
CA LEU A 41 7.44 -2.05 -10.66
C LEU A 41 7.58 -2.07 -9.14
N ARG A 42 7.92 -3.20 -8.55
CA ARG A 42 8.16 -3.31 -7.10
C ARG A 42 9.31 -2.42 -6.64
N THR A 43 10.45 -2.47 -7.33
CA THR A 43 11.61 -1.64 -7.00
C THR A 43 11.29 -0.14 -7.06
N ALA A 44 10.58 0.29 -8.10
CA ALA A 44 10.16 1.69 -8.24
C ALA A 44 9.22 2.14 -7.11
N LEU A 45 8.23 1.29 -6.76
CA LEU A 45 7.26 1.59 -5.71
C LEU A 45 7.89 1.54 -4.31
N GLU A 46 8.78 0.60 -4.06
CA GLU A 46 9.54 0.54 -2.81
C GLU A 46 10.41 1.80 -2.63
N THR A 47 11.08 2.25 -3.69
CA THR A 47 11.85 3.50 -3.68
C THR A 47 10.96 4.70 -3.32
N ARG A 48 9.75 4.76 -3.87
CA ARG A 48 8.78 5.80 -3.54
C ARG A 48 8.28 5.70 -2.10
N GLY A 49 8.04 4.48 -1.63
CA GLY A 49 7.67 4.19 -0.24
C GLY A 49 8.75 4.67 0.74
N ARG A 50 10.03 4.39 0.47
CA ARG A 50 11.14 4.88 1.30
C ARG A 50 11.16 6.40 1.39
N ALA A 51 10.88 7.11 0.31
CA ALA A 51 10.79 8.57 0.34
C ALA A 51 9.69 9.07 1.30
N PHE A 52 8.54 8.40 1.33
CA PHE A 52 7.45 8.70 2.25
C PHE A 52 7.78 8.28 3.70
N GLY A 53 8.39 7.13 3.89
CA GLY A 53 8.77 6.57 5.20
C GLY A 53 9.66 7.48 6.03
N LYS A 54 10.43 8.39 5.38
CA LYS A 54 11.25 9.39 6.09
C LYS A 54 10.44 10.27 7.03
N SER A 55 9.21 10.60 6.66
CA SER A 55 8.30 11.40 7.48
C SER A 55 7.77 10.66 8.72
N LEU A 56 7.89 9.34 8.74
CA LEU A 56 7.38 8.47 9.81
C LEU A 56 8.48 8.00 10.79
N LYS A 57 9.73 8.33 10.55
CA LYS A 57 10.88 7.89 11.39
C LYS A 57 10.73 8.23 12.87
N SER A 58 10.10 9.35 13.19
CA SER A 58 9.95 9.79 14.58
C SER A 58 9.04 8.90 15.43
N PHE A 59 8.27 7.99 14.81
CA PHE A 59 7.41 7.05 15.51
C PHE A 59 8.13 5.77 15.94
N ALA A 60 9.26 5.44 15.30
CA ALA A 60 10.05 4.29 15.72
C ALA A 60 10.83 4.61 17.04
N PRO A 61 11.04 3.57 17.88
CA PRO A 61 10.72 2.17 17.64
C PRO A 61 9.29 1.76 18.02
N GLY A 62 8.59 2.41 18.93
CA GLY A 62 7.40 1.84 19.56
C GLY A 62 6.17 2.77 19.61
N ASN A 63 6.18 3.92 18.96
CA ASN A 63 5.01 4.81 18.96
C ASN A 63 4.00 4.37 17.87
N PHE A 64 3.39 3.19 18.09
CA PHE A 64 2.41 2.64 17.13
C PHE A 64 1.13 3.45 17.03
N ARG A 65 0.71 4.15 18.10
CA ARG A 65 -0.45 5.05 18.02
C ARG A 65 -0.18 6.22 17.08
N GLY A 66 0.93 6.91 17.25
CA GLY A 66 1.32 8.00 16.35
C GLY A 66 1.53 7.54 14.91
N LEU A 67 2.12 6.36 14.72
CA LEU A 67 2.26 5.74 13.40
C LEU A 67 0.89 5.45 12.77
N CYS A 68 -0.05 4.88 13.52
CA CYS A 68 -1.41 4.59 13.05
C CYS A 68 -2.12 5.87 12.58
N ASP A 69 -2.10 6.91 13.40
CA ASP A 69 -2.74 8.18 13.09
C ASP A 69 -2.13 8.83 11.84
N ALA A 70 -0.81 8.81 11.71
CA ALA A 70 -0.10 9.42 10.58
C ALA A 70 -0.20 8.60 9.29
N PHE A 71 -0.12 7.28 9.37
CA PHE A 71 -0.09 6.40 8.21
C PHE A 71 -1.49 6.01 7.72
N ALA A 72 -2.39 5.62 8.64
CA ALA A 72 -3.68 5.06 8.28
C ALA A 72 -4.80 6.11 8.17
N TYR A 73 -4.77 7.17 8.99
CA TYR A 73 -5.89 8.11 9.10
C TYR A 73 -5.59 9.52 8.59
N ALA A 74 -4.32 9.94 8.56
CA ALA A 74 -3.99 11.27 8.04
C ALA A 74 -4.06 11.33 6.51
N ALA A 75 -4.22 12.55 5.97
CA ALA A 75 -4.05 12.87 4.55
C ALA A 75 -4.81 11.96 3.57
N GLY A 76 -6.10 11.76 3.82
CA GLY A 76 -6.96 10.97 2.92
C GLY A 76 -6.96 9.47 3.22
N GLY A 77 -6.51 9.07 4.40
CA GLY A 77 -6.55 7.67 4.84
C GLY A 77 -7.94 7.04 4.78
N GLU A 78 -9.00 7.83 4.92
CA GLU A 78 -10.39 7.37 4.80
C GLU A 78 -10.70 6.68 3.46
N MET A 79 -9.99 7.02 2.39
CA MET A 79 -10.19 6.36 1.09
C MET A 79 -9.84 4.87 1.10
N TRP A 80 -9.01 4.43 2.06
CA TRP A 80 -8.62 3.03 2.24
C TRP A 80 -9.54 2.30 3.20
N ASP A 81 -10.43 3.03 3.89
CA ASP A 81 -11.33 2.52 4.93
C ASP A 81 -10.57 1.61 5.93
N PRO A 82 -9.58 2.17 6.64
CA PRO A 82 -8.73 1.39 7.53
C PRO A 82 -9.50 1.00 8.79
N GLN A 83 -9.37 -0.27 9.16
CA GLN A 83 -9.80 -0.78 10.45
C GLN A 83 -8.57 -1.09 11.29
N GLU A 84 -8.51 -0.48 12.46
CA GLU A 84 -7.55 -0.87 13.49
C GLU A 84 -7.99 -2.18 14.11
N VAL A 85 -7.25 -3.24 13.84
CA VAL A 85 -7.47 -4.57 14.41
C VAL A 85 -6.79 -4.68 15.76
N ARG A 86 -5.58 -4.13 15.86
CA ARG A 86 -4.79 -4.08 17.10
C ARG A 86 -3.84 -2.89 17.06
N CYS A 87 -3.74 -2.15 18.15
CA CYS A 87 -2.73 -1.13 18.35
C CYS A 87 -2.33 -1.09 19.83
N ASP A 88 -1.18 -1.63 20.14
CA ASP A 88 -0.62 -1.65 21.49
C ASP A 88 0.88 -1.27 21.45
N ASN A 89 1.61 -1.56 22.54
CA ASN A 89 3.03 -1.18 22.64
C ASN A 89 3.98 -2.06 21.82
N GLU A 90 3.48 -3.15 21.19
CA GLU A 90 4.30 -4.13 20.49
C GLU A 90 3.92 -4.24 19.00
N THR A 91 2.66 -3.94 18.68
CA THR A 91 2.12 -4.25 17.36
C THR A 91 1.04 -3.27 16.93
N LEU A 92 1.06 -2.91 15.66
CA LEU A 92 -0.04 -2.28 14.94
C LEU A 92 -0.53 -3.25 13.86
N GLU A 93 -1.81 -3.63 13.94
CA GLU A 93 -2.47 -4.44 12.90
C GLU A 93 -3.63 -3.65 12.29
N LEU A 94 -3.61 -3.56 10.96
CA LEU A 94 -4.58 -2.82 10.16
C LEU A 94 -5.21 -3.74 9.11
N LYS A 95 -6.51 -3.57 8.88
CA LYS A 95 -7.22 -4.11 7.71
C LYS A 95 -7.70 -2.95 6.85
N MET A 96 -7.34 -2.96 5.58
CA MET A 96 -7.87 -2.02 4.60
C MET A 96 -9.09 -2.63 3.91
N HIS A 97 -10.26 -1.99 4.05
CA HIS A 97 -11.50 -2.49 3.47
C HIS A 97 -11.74 -1.97 2.04
N LYS A 98 -11.11 -0.86 1.68
CA LYS A 98 -11.17 -0.27 0.34
C LYS A 98 -9.78 -0.12 -0.24
N CYS A 99 -9.71 -0.07 -1.56
CA CYS A 99 -8.49 0.21 -2.29
C CYS A 99 -8.85 0.82 -3.65
N PRO A 100 -8.61 2.12 -3.87
CA PRO A 100 -8.90 2.77 -5.14
C PRO A 100 -8.12 2.16 -6.30
N LEU A 101 -6.92 1.63 -6.04
CA LEU A 101 -6.11 0.94 -7.06
C LEU A 101 -6.81 -0.35 -7.51
N LYS A 102 -7.21 -1.18 -6.55
CA LYS A 102 -7.94 -2.42 -6.82
C LYS A 102 -9.22 -2.18 -7.64
N GLU A 103 -10.00 -1.18 -7.23
CA GLU A 103 -11.24 -0.83 -7.92
C GLU A 103 -10.99 -0.36 -9.36
N ALA A 104 -9.95 0.46 -9.60
CA ALA A 104 -9.57 0.90 -10.93
C ALA A 104 -9.19 -0.29 -11.82
N TRP A 105 -8.36 -1.20 -11.34
CA TRP A 105 -7.97 -2.39 -12.09
C TRP A 105 -9.13 -3.34 -12.36
N GLN A 106 -10.03 -3.53 -11.40
CA GLN A 106 -11.25 -4.31 -11.61
C GLN A 106 -12.16 -3.68 -12.68
N SER A 107 -12.25 -2.35 -12.72
CA SER A 107 -13.03 -1.63 -13.74
C SER A 107 -12.44 -1.79 -15.15
N GLU A 108 -11.13 -1.99 -15.27
CA GLU A 108 -10.45 -2.30 -16.53
C GLU A 108 -10.56 -3.78 -16.94
N GLY A 109 -11.24 -4.59 -16.15
CA GLY A 109 -11.49 -6.00 -16.48
C GLY A 109 -10.25 -6.88 -16.38
N VAL A 110 -9.26 -6.53 -15.52
CA VAL A 110 -8.12 -7.42 -15.28
C VAL A 110 -8.60 -8.74 -14.67
N THR A 111 -7.88 -9.82 -14.96
CA THR A 111 -8.16 -11.11 -14.34
C THR A 111 -7.79 -11.11 -12.87
N ASP A 112 -8.37 -11.99 -12.07
CA ASP A 112 -8.01 -12.14 -10.66
C ASP A 112 -6.51 -12.41 -10.45
N GLN A 113 -5.91 -13.18 -11.36
CA GLN A 113 -4.46 -13.44 -11.32
C GLN A 113 -3.66 -12.15 -11.56
N GLU A 114 -4.00 -11.36 -12.58
CA GLU A 114 -3.32 -10.08 -12.85
C GLU A 114 -3.56 -9.09 -11.71
N LEU A 115 -4.78 -9.04 -11.15
CA LEU A 115 -5.11 -8.21 -10.00
C LEU A 115 -4.25 -8.54 -8.78
N GLY A 116 -4.09 -9.82 -8.48
CA GLY A 116 -3.21 -10.29 -7.40
C GLY A 116 -1.76 -9.85 -7.60
N LEU A 117 -1.23 -9.96 -8.83
CA LEU A 117 0.12 -9.51 -9.17
C LEU A 117 0.28 -7.99 -9.02
N LEU A 118 -0.68 -7.21 -9.48
CA LEU A 118 -0.65 -5.76 -9.38
C LEU A 118 -0.71 -5.30 -7.92
N LEU A 119 -1.55 -5.92 -7.09
CA LEU A 119 -1.62 -5.64 -5.65
C LEU A 119 -0.33 -6.04 -4.92
N TYR A 120 0.26 -7.17 -5.29
CA TYR A 120 1.57 -7.57 -4.80
C TYR A 120 2.64 -6.54 -5.19
N CYS A 121 2.63 -6.02 -6.41
CA CYS A 121 3.54 -4.96 -6.82
C CYS A 121 3.29 -3.68 -6.01
N ALA A 122 2.03 -3.25 -5.86
CA ALA A 122 1.68 -2.03 -5.15
C ALA A 122 2.08 -2.07 -3.67
N SER A 123 2.01 -3.23 -3.03
CA SER A 123 2.40 -3.42 -1.63
C SER A 123 3.87 -3.09 -1.33
N ALA A 124 4.73 -3.06 -2.35
CA ALA A 124 6.13 -2.67 -2.20
C ALA A 124 6.28 -1.22 -1.70
N MET A 125 5.29 -0.36 -1.95
CA MET A 125 5.28 0.98 -1.38
C MET A 125 5.20 0.94 0.15
N ASP A 126 4.33 0.10 0.72
CA ASP A 126 4.21 -0.05 2.17
C ASP A 126 5.46 -0.69 2.78
N VAL A 127 6.04 -1.67 2.07
CA VAL A 127 7.32 -2.29 2.46
C VAL A 127 8.41 -1.24 2.57
N GLY A 128 8.62 -0.44 1.54
CA GLY A 128 9.62 0.64 1.54
C GLY A 128 9.32 1.70 2.60
N THR A 129 8.04 2.03 2.81
CA THR A 129 7.61 3.01 3.82
C THR A 129 7.99 2.56 5.23
N MET A 130 7.62 1.34 5.60
CA MET A 130 7.88 0.82 6.95
C MET A 130 9.35 0.53 7.18
N ASP A 131 10.06 0.01 6.17
CA ASP A 131 11.50 -0.22 6.27
C ASP A 131 12.26 1.10 6.53
N GLU A 132 11.98 2.16 5.78
CA GLU A 132 12.61 3.47 6.00
C GLU A 132 12.19 4.10 7.33
N ALA A 133 10.94 3.91 7.75
CA ALA A 133 10.44 4.39 9.03
C ALA A 133 11.06 3.68 10.24
N GLY A 134 11.66 2.51 10.06
CA GLY A 134 12.33 1.76 11.13
C GLY A 134 11.46 0.66 11.77
N PHE A 135 10.48 0.15 11.04
CA PHE A 135 9.60 -0.93 11.47
C PHE A 135 9.74 -2.16 10.56
N ASP A 136 9.38 -3.32 11.10
CA ASP A 136 9.15 -4.53 10.31
C ASP A 136 7.68 -4.58 9.88
N LEU A 137 7.44 -4.99 8.64
CA LEU A 137 6.11 -5.13 8.05
C LEU A 137 5.89 -6.56 7.55
N LYS A 138 4.77 -7.16 7.97
CA LYS A 138 4.16 -8.30 7.28
C LYS A 138 2.87 -7.81 6.62
N ILE A 139 2.78 -7.97 5.30
CA ILE A 139 1.60 -7.57 4.53
C ILE A 139 1.03 -8.79 3.80
N GLN A 140 -0.27 -8.96 3.93
CA GLN A 140 -1.04 -9.91 3.14
C GLN A 140 -1.91 -9.11 2.18
N THR A 141 -1.62 -9.25 0.89
CA THR A 141 -2.42 -8.64 -0.17
C THR A 141 -3.66 -9.49 -0.45
N TRP A 142 -4.67 -8.85 -1.03
CA TRP A 142 -5.91 -9.50 -1.41
C TRP A 142 -5.67 -10.77 -2.25
N GLN A 143 -6.49 -11.79 -1.98
CA GLN A 143 -6.58 -13.01 -2.75
C GLN A 143 -7.99 -13.16 -3.35
N PRO A 144 -8.13 -13.87 -4.49
CA PRO A 144 -9.44 -14.12 -5.09
C PRO A 144 -10.45 -14.69 -4.10
N GLY A 145 -11.62 -14.05 -4.01
CA GLY A 145 -12.70 -14.43 -3.09
C GLY A 145 -12.66 -13.74 -1.72
N GLU A 146 -11.61 -12.97 -1.41
CA GLU A 146 -11.54 -12.19 -0.17
C GLU A 146 -12.29 -10.86 -0.31
N GLU A 147 -12.89 -10.40 0.80
CA GLU A 147 -13.44 -9.05 0.92
C GLU A 147 -12.35 -8.06 1.31
N GLY A 148 -12.56 -6.79 0.90
CA GLY A 148 -11.64 -5.71 1.22
C GLY A 148 -10.36 -5.77 0.39
N CYS A 149 -9.24 -5.42 1.00
CA CYS A 149 -7.93 -5.40 0.36
C CYS A 149 -6.85 -6.02 1.27
N CYS A 150 -5.87 -5.23 1.70
CA CYS A 150 -4.68 -5.72 2.37
C CYS A 150 -4.84 -5.77 3.90
N SER A 151 -4.13 -6.68 4.54
CA SER A 151 -3.92 -6.71 5.99
C SER A 151 -2.44 -6.46 6.28
N LEU A 152 -2.17 -5.57 7.23
CA LEU A 152 -0.83 -5.15 7.60
C LEU A 152 -0.59 -5.48 9.06
N LYS A 153 0.57 -6.07 9.36
CA LYS A 153 1.08 -6.24 10.72
C LYS A 153 2.45 -5.58 10.82
N ILE A 154 2.53 -4.55 11.65
CA ILE A 154 3.70 -3.72 11.84
C ILE A 154 4.22 -3.95 13.26
N THR A 155 5.52 -4.23 13.38
CA THR A 155 6.19 -4.48 14.66
C THR A 155 7.47 -3.67 14.73
N GLU A 156 8.06 -3.57 15.92
CA GLU A 156 9.41 -3.04 16.04
C GLU A 156 10.38 -3.84 15.18
N ARG A 157 11.37 -3.13 14.63
CA ARG A 157 12.43 -3.79 13.87
C ARG A 157 13.20 -4.76 14.75
N THR A 158 13.27 -5.99 14.30
CA THR A 158 14.11 -7.01 14.94
C THR A 158 15.56 -6.58 14.87
N LYS A 159 16.20 -6.35 16.02
CA LYS A 159 17.64 -6.13 16.05
C LYS A 159 18.31 -7.43 15.64
N LEU A 160 19.05 -7.39 14.55
CA LEU A 160 20.00 -8.47 14.22
C LEU A 160 21.17 -8.32 15.17
N ASP A 161 21.35 -9.29 16.07
CA ASP A 161 22.53 -9.42 16.91
C ASP A 161 23.77 -9.73 16.07
#